data_1d0be34cc9e43c10adde17b0359c0b9b
#
_entry.id   1d0be34cc9e43c10adde17b0359c0b9b
#
_cell.length_a   1.000
_cell.length_b   1.000
_cell.length_c   1.000
_cell.angle_alpha   90.00
_cell.angle_beta   90.00
_cell.angle_gamma   90.00
#
_symmetry.space_group_name_H-M   'P 1'
#
loop_
_entity.id
_entity.type
_entity.pdbx_description
1 polymer ?
#
loop_
_entity_poly.entity_id
_entity_poly.type
_entity_poly.pdbx_seq_one_letter_code
_entity_poly.pdbx_strand_id
1 'polypeptide(L)'
;MSDLFVSRVGGVLSADIAVPEYEREMRFYSRVLSTGENPLWREDLMNNRGMPVIGLGARSAEYADLPLQWMPHIQVADVAASVQRALDLNGRELMHGRDDQGKSQWAVLLDPNGAAFGIIPAIPVEASPPTEVVSSPDAFARVGCISWLDLTVSDAPATRDFYRQVVDW
;
A
#
# COMPACT_ATOMS: atom_id res chain seq x y z
N MET A 1 -1.11 -4.79 22.61
CA MET A 1 -0.30 -5.00 21.38
C MET A 1 -1.23 -4.70 20.21
N SER A 2 -1.02 -3.60 19.49
CA SER A 2 -1.92 -3.19 18.41
C SER A 2 -1.82 -4.19 17.27
N ASP A 3 -2.96 -4.69 16.80
CA ASP A 3 -3.06 -5.48 15.58
C ASP A 3 -2.35 -4.72 14.45
N LEU A 4 -1.41 -5.38 13.76
CA LEU A 4 -0.65 -4.79 12.66
C LEU A 4 -1.55 -4.48 11.45
N PHE A 5 -2.72 -5.11 11.38
CA PHE A 5 -3.74 -4.88 10.38
C PHE A 5 -4.91 -4.11 11.00
N VAL A 6 -4.66 -2.85 11.33
CA VAL A 6 -5.74 -1.96 11.79
C VAL A 6 -6.15 -1.09 10.62
N SER A 7 -7.40 -1.26 10.18
CA SER A 7 -8.06 -0.31 9.31
C SER A 7 -8.10 1.04 10.00
N ARG A 8 -7.15 1.89 9.70
CA ARG A 8 -7.08 3.24 10.25
C ARG A 8 -6.47 4.20 9.25
N VAL A 9 -6.89 5.44 9.33
CA VAL A 9 -6.21 6.55 8.64
C VAL A 9 -4.74 6.59 9.05
N GLY A 10 -3.84 6.78 8.10
CA GLY A 10 -2.39 6.72 8.27
C GLY A 10 -1.80 5.31 8.34
N GLY A 11 -2.64 4.26 8.37
CA GLY A 11 -2.17 2.88 8.34
C GLY A 11 -1.67 2.47 6.95
N VAL A 12 -0.52 1.80 6.86
CA VAL A 12 -0.04 1.19 5.61
C VAL A 12 -0.72 -0.16 5.44
N LEU A 13 -1.45 -0.33 4.33
CA LEU A 13 -2.12 -1.60 4.02
C LEU A 13 -1.16 -2.60 3.39
N SER A 14 -0.45 -2.15 2.36
CA SER A 14 0.45 -2.98 1.55
C SER A 14 1.60 -2.14 1.01
N ALA A 15 2.58 -2.80 0.41
CA ALA A 15 3.51 -2.16 -0.52
C ALA A 15 3.29 -2.82 -1.89
N ASP A 16 3.06 -2.01 -2.90
CA ASP A 16 2.66 -2.48 -4.21
C ASP A 16 3.72 -2.16 -5.26
N ILE A 17 3.85 -3.02 -6.26
CA ILE A 17 4.73 -2.83 -7.40
C ILE A 17 4.09 -3.39 -8.67
N ALA A 18 4.15 -2.65 -9.77
CA ALA A 18 3.78 -3.15 -11.09
C ALA A 18 5.00 -3.73 -11.81
N VAL A 19 4.96 -5.01 -12.15
CA VAL A 19 6.10 -5.77 -12.68
C VAL A 19 5.89 -6.26 -14.10
N PRO A 20 6.94 -6.31 -14.94
CA PRO A 20 6.81 -6.76 -16.33
C PRO A 20 6.56 -8.27 -16.45
N GLU A 21 7.07 -9.09 -15.52
CA GLU A 21 6.97 -10.56 -15.55
C GLU A 21 6.15 -11.08 -14.37
N TYR A 22 4.86 -10.73 -14.34
CA TYR A 22 3.95 -10.98 -13.21
C TYR A 22 4.03 -12.40 -12.65
N GLU A 23 3.90 -13.43 -13.50
CA GLU A 23 3.90 -14.84 -13.07
C GLU A 23 5.23 -15.27 -12.41
N ARG A 24 6.34 -14.73 -12.90
CA ARG A 24 7.67 -15.00 -12.33
C ARG A 24 7.80 -14.35 -10.97
N GLU A 25 7.41 -13.08 -10.86
CA GLU A 25 7.49 -12.32 -9.64
C GLU A 25 6.52 -12.87 -8.58
N MET A 26 5.31 -13.26 -8.96
CA MET A 26 4.37 -13.92 -8.06
C MET A 26 4.97 -15.20 -7.46
N ARG A 27 5.60 -16.06 -8.28
CA ARG A 27 6.27 -17.26 -7.78
C ARG A 27 7.45 -16.96 -6.86
N PHE A 28 8.21 -15.91 -7.17
CA PHE A 28 9.32 -15.47 -6.34
C PHE A 28 8.83 -15.02 -4.95
N TYR A 29 7.89 -14.07 -4.92
CA TYR A 29 7.37 -13.53 -3.66
C TYR A 29 6.56 -14.54 -2.86
N SER A 30 5.84 -15.46 -3.49
CA SER A 30 5.17 -16.57 -2.78
C SER A 30 6.16 -17.41 -1.97
N ARG A 31 7.35 -17.65 -2.50
CA ARG A 31 8.40 -18.38 -1.77
C ARG A 31 9.04 -17.54 -0.68
N VAL A 32 9.33 -16.27 -0.96
CA VAL A 32 9.99 -15.36 0.00
C VAL A 32 9.07 -15.08 1.19
N LEU A 33 7.77 -14.84 0.93
CA LEU A 33 6.80 -14.51 1.97
C LEU A 33 6.13 -15.72 2.60
N SER A 34 6.39 -16.93 2.07
CA SER A 34 5.77 -18.17 2.55
C SER A 34 4.24 -18.10 2.56
N THR A 35 3.64 -17.60 1.47
CA THR A 35 2.20 -17.33 1.37
C THR A 35 1.33 -18.58 1.31
N GLY A 36 1.90 -19.80 1.20
CA GLY A 36 1.16 -21.06 1.10
C GLY A 36 0.55 -21.30 -0.29
N GLU A 37 -0.48 -22.14 -0.35
CA GLU A 37 -1.10 -22.59 -1.61
C GLU A 37 -1.95 -21.51 -2.28
N ASN A 38 -2.51 -20.60 -1.49
CA ASN A 38 -3.35 -19.49 -1.97
C ASN A 38 -2.64 -18.15 -1.73
N PRO A 39 -1.70 -17.75 -2.61
CA PRO A 39 -0.88 -16.56 -2.40
C PRO A 39 -1.65 -15.25 -2.56
N LEU A 40 -2.84 -15.26 -3.15
CA LEU A 40 -3.60 -14.04 -3.43
C LEU A 40 -4.80 -13.93 -2.48
N TRP A 41 -4.94 -12.74 -1.90
CA TRP A 41 -6.13 -12.37 -1.13
C TRP A 41 -7.22 -11.76 -2.02
N ARG A 42 -6.83 -10.95 -2.96
CA ARG A 42 -7.62 -10.42 -4.08
C ARG A 42 -6.78 -10.52 -5.33
N GLU A 43 -7.31 -10.06 -6.45
CA GLU A 43 -6.68 -10.23 -7.76
C GLU A 43 -5.18 -9.94 -7.77
N ASP A 44 -4.74 -8.90 -7.04
CA ASP A 44 -3.37 -8.39 -7.08
C ASP A 44 -2.67 -8.38 -5.71
N LEU A 45 -3.34 -8.79 -4.64
CA LEU A 45 -2.75 -8.76 -3.30
C LEU A 45 -2.29 -10.13 -2.87
N MET A 46 -1.00 -10.24 -2.61
CA MET A 46 -0.43 -11.42 -1.97
C MET A 46 -0.63 -11.33 -0.46
N ASN A 47 -0.88 -12.48 0.13
CA ASN A 47 -1.09 -12.58 1.57
C ASN A 47 -0.09 -13.52 2.22
N ASN A 48 0.13 -13.32 3.51
CA ASN A 48 0.73 -14.30 4.37
C ASN A 48 -0.28 -14.70 5.44
N ARG A 49 -0.76 -15.95 5.40
CA ARG A 49 -1.74 -16.48 6.36
C ARG A 49 -3.04 -15.64 6.45
N GLY A 50 -3.57 -15.25 5.30
CA GLY A 50 -4.80 -14.47 5.22
C GLY A 50 -4.64 -12.95 5.42
N MET A 51 -3.42 -12.45 5.57
CA MET A 51 -3.15 -11.01 5.70
C MET A 51 -2.56 -10.46 4.41
N PRO A 52 -3.10 -9.38 3.82
CA PRO A 52 -2.46 -8.74 2.68
C PRO A 52 -1.12 -8.14 3.12
N VAL A 53 -0.10 -8.32 2.29
CA VAL A 53 1.26 -7.88 2.58
C VAL A 53 1.82 -7.01 1.46
N ILE A 54 1.68 -7.49 0.23
CA ILE A 54 2.15 -6.79 -0.96
C ILE A 54 1.11 -6.85 -2.07
N GLY A 55 1.03 -5.75 -2.84
CA GLY A 55 0.32 -5.71 -4.11
C GLY A 55 1.29 -5.99 -5.25
N LEU A 56 0.94 -6.94 -6.09
CA LEU A 56 1.73 -7.30 -7.24
C LEU A 56 0.88 -7.18 -8.50
N GLY A 57 1.06 -6.12 -9.26
CA GLY A 57 0.33 -5.85 -10.49
C GLY A 57 1.13 -6.22 -11.73
N ALA A 58 0.44 -6.66 -12.80
CA ALA A 58 1.07 -6.79 -14.11
C ALA A 58 1.31 -5.40 -14.72
N ARG A 59 2.52 -5.12 -15.19
CA ARG A 59 2.85 -3.86 -15.85
C ARG A 59 2.22 -3.82 -17.24
N SER A 60 1.09 -3.17 -17.33
CA SER A 60 0.38 -2.87 -18.59
C SER A 60 0.79 -1.50 -19.15
N ALA A 61 0.25 -1.15 -20.32
CA ALA A 61 0.43 0.20 -20.87
C ALA A 61 -0.13 1.29 -19.94
N GLU A 62 -1.18 0.99 -19.17
CA GLU A 62 -1.76 1.88 -18.17
C GLU A 62 -0.81 2.22 -17.03
N TYR A 63 0.04 1.27 -16.63
CA TYR A 63 1.01 1.42 -15.54
C TYR A 63 2.43 1.72 -16.03
N ALA A 64 2.61 2.05 -17.32
CA ALA A 64 3.92 2.26 -17.91
C ALA A 64 4.71 3.41 -17.26
N ASP A 65 4.01 4.44 -16.81
CA ASP A 65 4.59 5.64 -16.17
C ASP A 65 4.87 5.47 -14.67
N LEU A 66 4.40 4.38 -14.06
CA LEU A 66 4.73 4.10 -12.66
C LEU A 66 6.20 3.70 -12.54
N PRO A 67 6.91 4.21 -11.52
CA PRO A 67 8.28 3.79 -11.26
C PRO A 67 8.32 2.30 -10.87
N LEU A 68 9.36 1.59 -11.30
CA LEU A 68 9.58 0.18 -10.92
C LEU A 68 10.20 0.13 -9.51
N GLN A 69 9.38 0.42 -8.52
CA GLN A 69 9.76 0.44 -7.10
C GLN A 69 8.57 0.02 -6.24
N TRP A 70 8.86 -0.36 -5.02
CA TRP A 70 7.83 -0.58 -4.00
C TRP A 70 7.18 0.75 -3.61
N MET A 71 5.85 0.80 -3.68
CA MET A 71 5.04 1.95 -3.30
C MET A 71 4.17 1.58 -2.11
N PRO A 72 4.43 2.13 -0.92
CA PRO A 72 3.55 1.90 0.23
C PRO A 72 2.16 2.48 -0.06
N HIS A 73 1.11 1.70 0.18
CA HIS A 73 -0.28 2.14 0.07
C HIS A 73 -0.82 2.49 1.45
N ILE A 74 -1.10 3.77 1.64
CA ILE A 74 -1.46 4.38 2.92
C ILE A 74 -2.95 4.66 2.93
N GLN A 75 -3.62 4.28 4.00
CA GLN A 75 -5.05 4.50 4.16
C GLN A 75 -5.33 5.95 4.58
N VAL A 76 -6.27 6.60 3.88
CA VAL A 76 -6.67 7.99 4.15
C VAL A 76 -8.19 8.09 4.34
N ALA A 77 -8.63 9.12 5.04
CA ALA A 77 -10.06 9.37 5.26
C ALA A 77 -10.78 9.73 3.95
N ASP A 78 -10.13 10.52 3.09
CA ASP A 78 -10.67 10.98 1.82
C ASP A 78 -9.53 11.10 0.80
N VAL A 79 -9.60 10.26 -0.26
CA VAL A 79 -8.58 10.20 -1.31
C VAL A 79 -8.48 11.51 -2.07
N ALA A 80 -9.62 12.11 -2.47
CA ALA A 80 -9.61 13.35 -3.24
C ALA A 80 -9.01 14.52 -2.45
N ALA A 81 -9.37 14.63 -1.18
CA ALA A 81 -8.82 15.67 -0.29
C ALA A 81 -7.31 15.46 -0.05
N SER A 82 -6.86 14.22 0.10
CA SER A 82 -5.43 13.91 0.26
C SER A 82 -4.63 14.18 -1.02
N VAL A 83 -5.17 13.87 -2.20
CA VAL A 83 -4.57 14.26 -3.49
C VAL A 83 -4.40 15.78 -3.56
N GLN A 84 -5.46 16.54 -3.25
CA GLN A 84 -5.38 18.00 -3.30
C GLN A 84 -4.31 18.55 -2.34
N ARG A 85 -4.27 18.07 -1.09
CA ARG A 85 -3.21 18.46 -0.13
C ARG A 85 -1.81 18.14 -0.64
N ALA A 86 -1.62 16.99 -1.28
CA ALA A 86 -0.32 16.63 -1.84
C ALA A 86 0.10 17.60 -2.95
N LEU A 87 -0.82 17.96 -3.85
CA LEU A 87 -0.56 18.92 -4.92
C LEU A 87 -0.23 20.31 -4.37
N ASP A 88 -0.98 20.78 -3.37
CA ASP A 88 -0.76 22.08 -2.70
C ASP A 88 0.61 22.15 -2.00
N LEU A 89 1.16 21.00 -1.62
CA LEU A 89 2.46 20.83 -0.96
C LEU A 89 3.60 20.41 -1.92
N ASN A 90 3.44 20.71 -3.23
CA ASN A 90 4.41 20.39 -4.27
C ASN A 90 4.63 18.87 -4.53
N GLY A 91 3.71 18.02 -4.14
CA GLY A 91 3.62 16.65 -4.61
C GLY A 91 3.10 16.61 -6.05
N ARG A 92 3.08 15.44 -6.65
CA ARG A 92 2.60 15.24 -8.01
C ARG A 92 1.73 13.99 -8.10
N GLU A 93 0.61 14.08 -8.81
CA GLU A 93 -0.23 12.93 -9.16
C GLU A 93 0.40 12.17 -10.34
N LEU A 94 0.54 10.84 -10.19
CA LEU A 94 0.94 9.93 -11.27
C LEU A 94 -0.29 9.22 -11.85
N MET A 95 -1.17 8.71 -10.96
CA MET A 95 -2.39 8.02 -11.35
C MET A 95 -3.51 8.31 -10.35
N HIS A 96 -4.75 8.23 -10.83
CA HIS A 96 -5.91 8.48 -9.98
C HIS A 96 -7.10 7.63 -10.47
N GLY A 97 -7.45 6.61 -9.71
CA GLY A 97 -8.61 5.76 -9.97
C GLY A 97 -9.89 6.38 -9.41
N ARG A 98 -10.94 6.39 -10.25
CA ARG A 98 -12.28 6.87 -9.91
C ARG A 98 -13.31 5.83 -10.27
N ASP A 99 -14.42 5.78 -9.55
CA ASP A 99 -15.56 4.94 -9.92
C ASP A 99 -16.42 5.61 -11.03
N ASP A 100 -17.46 4.91 -11.45
CA ASP A 100 -18.39 5.37 -12.50
C ASP A 100 -19.13 6.68 -12.13
N GLN A 101 -19.15 7.05 -10.85
CA GLN A 101 -19.73 8.28 -10.33
C GLN A 101 -18.69 9.40 -10.19
N GLY A 102 -17.42 9.13 -10.55
CA GLY A 102 -16.31 10.07 -10.45
C GLY A 102 -15.71 10.18 -9.03
N LYS A 103 -16.14 9.36 -8.08
CA LYS A 103 -15.59 9.35 -6.73
C LYS A 103 -14.21 8.70 -6.72
N SER A 104 -13.25 9.38 -6.09
CA SER A 104 -11.88 8.90 -5.94
C SER A 104 -11.82 7.60 -5.12
N GLN A 105 -11.20 6.58 -5.70
CA GLN A 105 -11.04 5.28 -5.09
C GLN A 105 -9.61 5.03 -4.62
N TRP A 106 -8.62 5.50 -5.37
CA TRP A 106 -7.21 5.42 -5.04
C TRP A 106 -6.42 6.44 -5.86
N ALA A 107 -5.21 6.74 -5.42
CA ALA A 107 -4.26 7.51 -6.24
C ALA A 107 -2.82 7.06 -5.97
N VAL A 108 -1.95 7.26 -6.96
CA VAL A 108 -0.49 7.14 -6.81
C VAL A 108 0.11 8.52 -6.99
N LEU A 109 0.92 8.92 -6.03
CA LEU A 109 1.49 10.25 -5.91
C LEU A 109 3.01 10.17 -5.81
N LEU A 110 3.68 11.27 -6.15
CA LEU A 110 5.06 11.53 -5.75
C LEU A 110 5.08 12.57 -4.63
N ASP A 111 5.90 12.37 -3.63
CA ASP A 111 6.24 13.41 -2.68
C ASP A 111 7.18 14.47 -3.31
N PRO A 112 7.47 15.58 -2.63
CA PRO A 112 8.39 16.60 -3.17
C PRO A 112 9.82 16.11 -3.45
N ASN A 113 10.23 14.97 -2.88
CA ASN A 113 11.53 14.35 -3.15
C ASN A 113 11.49 13.39 -4.35
N GLY A 114 10.30 13.10 -4.90
CA GLY A 114 10.09 12.14 -5.98
C GLY A 114 9.87 10.70 -5.52
N ALA A 115 9.63 10.46 -4.23
CA ALA A 115 9.26 9.15 -3.73
C ALA A 115 7.79 8.85 -4.06
N ALA A 116 7.54 7.69 -4.69
CA ALA A 116 6.19 7.28 -5.04
C ALA A 116 5.51 6.54 -3.88
N PHE A 117 4.23 6.87 -3.66
CA PHE A 117 3.36 6.20 -2.70
C PHE A 117 1.91 6.18 -3.19
N GLY A 118 1.16 5.17 -2.77
CA GLY A 118 -0.26 5.06 -3.03
C GLY A 118 -1.09 5.55 -1.85
N ILE A 119 -2.28 6.06 -2.12
CA ILE A 119 -3.30 6.34 -1.12
C ILE A 119 -4.61 5.65 -1.49
N ILE A 120 -5.28 5.09 -0.49
CA ILE A 120 -6.54 4.35 -0.60
C ILE A 120 -7.47 4.76 0.54
N PRO A 121 -8.79 4.57 0.40
CA PRO A 121 -9.70 4.74 1.53
C PRO A 121 -9.35 3.79 2.68
N ALA A 122 -9.61 4.22 3.91
CA ALA A 122 -9.55 3.30 5.03
C ALA A 122 -10.54 2.14 4.84
N ILE A 123 -10.04 0.90 4.92
CA ILE A 123 -10.86 -0.30 4.71
C ILE A 123 -11.72 -0.52 5.96
N PRO A 124 -13.05 -0.65 5.84
CA PRO A 124 -13.89 -1.02 6.97
C PRO A 124 -13.47 -2.35 7.60
N VAL A 125 -13.56 -2.45 8.92
CA VAL A 125 -13.17 -3.66 9.66
C VAL A 125 -13.91 -4.89 9.16
N GLU A 126 -15.19 -4.73 8.78
CA GLU A 126 -16.04 -5.81 8.25
C GLU A 126 -15.59 -6.33 6.87
N ALA A 127 -14.82 -5.51 6.13
CA ALA A 127 -14.24 -5.88 4.82
C ALA A 127 -12.84 -6.50 4.94
N SER A 128 -12.29 -6.57 6.14
CA SER A 128 -11.02 -7.24 6.40
C SER A 128 -11.15 -8.75 6.11
N PRO A 129 -10.10 -9.41 5.59
CA PRO A 129 -10.16 -10.85 5.38
C PRO A 129 -10.54 -11.54 6.69
N PRO A 130 -11.30 -12.66 6.65
CA PRO A 130 -11.59 -13.42 7.83
C PRO A 130 -10.25 -13.86 8.42
N THR A 131 -9.87 -13.21 9.49
CA THR A 131 -8.72 -13.62 10.27
C THR A 131 -9.15 -14.94 10.90
N GLU A 132 -8.65 -16.07 10.39
CA GLU A 132 -8.52 -17.22 11.28
C GLU A 132 -7.63 -16.70 12.39
N VAL A 133 -8.27 -16.39 13.51
CA VAL A 133 -7.59 -15.96 14.73
C VAL A 133 -6.72 -17.14 15.11
N VAL A 134 -5.53 -17.17 14.57
CA VAL A 134 -4.47 -18.01 15.09
C VAL A 134 -4.15 -17.41 16.45
N SER A 135 -4.83 -17.95 17.46
CA SER A 135 -4.68 -17.63 18.88
C SER A 135 -3.30 -18.05 19.40
N SER A 136 -2.29 -17.97 18.55
CA SER A 136 -0.91 -18.25 18.90
C SER A 136 -0.19 -16.95 19.23
N PRO A 137 0.36 -16.79 20.44
CA PRO A 137 1.24 -15.68 20.77
C PRO A 137 2.58 -15.76 20.02
N ASP A 138 2.66 -16.61 19.00
CA ASP A 138 3.90 -16.97 18.31
C ASP A 138 4.39 -15.79 17.47
N ALA A 139 5.61 -15.33 17.76
CA ALA A 139 6.28 -14.27 16.97
C ALA A 139 6.39 -14.63 15.47
N PHE A 140 6.36 -15.93 15.15
CA PHE A 140 6.36 -16.44 13.78
C PHE A 140 5.03 -16.20 13.01
N ALA A 141 3.94 -15.88 13.68
CA ALA A 141 2.67 -15.55 13.02
C ALA A 141 2.74 -14.24 12.19
N ARG A 142 3.82 -13.47 12.34
CA ARG A 142 4.05 -12.18 11.68
C ARG A 142 5.12 -12.22 10.59
N VAL A 143 5.70 -13.38 10.32
CA VAL A 143 6.68 -13.53 9.23
C VAL A 143 6.04 -13.16 7.91
N GLY A 144 6.70 -12.28 7.14
CA GLY A 144 6.22 -11.79 5.86
C GLY A 144 5.35 -10.54 5.94
N CYS A 145 5.00 -10.03 7.12
CA CYS A 145 4.28 -8.76 7.26
C CYS A 145 5.24 -7.56 7.16
N ILE A 146 4.73 -6.44 6.63
CA ILE A 146 5.45 -5.16 6.67
C ILE A 146 5.48 -4.69 8.12
N SER A 147 6.68 -4.52 8.69
CA SER A 147 6.86 -4.07 10.07
C SER A 147 7.53 -2.69 10.14
N TRP A 148 8.14 -2.26 9.07
CA TRP A 148 8.91 -1.03 9.02
C TRP A 148 8.98 -0.45 7.61
N LEU A 149 8.92 0.88 7.50
CA LEU A 149 9.18 1.62 6.27
C LEU A 149 10.15 2.75 6.58
N ASP A 150 11.16 2.91 5.74
CA ASP A 150 12.10 4.01 5.79
C ASP A 150 12.07 4.82 4.49
N LEU A 151 12.19 6.13 4.62
CA LEU A 151 12.39 7.03 3.51
C LEU A 151 13.61 7.92 3.80
N THR A 152 14.67 7.75 3.03
CA THR A 152 15.87 8.57 3.15
C THR A 152 15.75 9.81 2.27
N VAL A 153 15.80 10.99 2.87
CA VAL A 153 15.61 12.29 2.21
C VAL A 153 16.60 13.32 2.72
N SER A 154 16.80 14.37 1.95
CA SER A 154 17.70 15.47 2.34
C SER A 154 17.12 16.37 3.43
N ASP A 155 15.80 16.53 3.47
CA ASP A 155 15.07 17.32 4.46
C ASP A 155 13.97 16.48 5.13
N ALA A 156 14.33 15.78 6.20
CA ALA A 156 13.40 14.93 6.94
C ALA A 156 12.29 15.73 7.67
N PRO A 157 12.53 16.90 8.26
CA PRO A 157 11.47 17.74 8.82
C PRO A 157 10.40 18.14 7.81
N ALA A 158 10.78 18.66 6.63
CA ALA A 158 9.83 19.05 5.59
C ALA A 158 9.06 17.84 5.04
N THR A 159 9.74 16.72 4.84
CA THR A 159 9.11 15.47 4.38
C THR A 159 8.11 14.92 5.40
N ARG A 160 8.47 14.91 6.68
CA ARG A 160 7.53 14.53 7.76
C ARG A 160 6.29 15.43 7.76
N ASP A 161 6.46 16.74 7.61
CA ASP A 161 5.34 17.70 7.63
C ASP A 161 4.44 17.52 6.38
N PHE A 162 4.99 17.11 5.23
CA PHE A 162 4.24 16.71 4.05
C PHE A 162 3.34 15.50 4.36
N TYR A 163 3.92 14.38 4.82
CA TYR A 163 3.15 13.16 5.09
C TYR A 163 2.14 13.36 6.21
N ARG A 164 2.46 14.15 7.25
CA ARG A 164 1.50 14.50 8.30
C ARG A 164 0.26 15.18 7.76
N GLN A 165 0.39 16.06 6.78
CA GLN A 165 -0.73 16.78 6.18
C GLN A 165 -1.48 15.93 5.14
N VAL A 166 -0.79 15.07 4.40
CA VAL A 166 -1.39 14.29 3.30
C VAL A 166 -2.06 13.02 3.80
N VAL A 167 -1.45 12.32 4.76
CA VAL A 167 -1.90 10.98 5.22
C VAL A 167 -2.15 10.89 6.74
N ASP A 168 -2.15 12.04 7.43
CA ASP A 168 -2.42 12.15 8.87
C ASP A 168 -1.42 11.39 9.78
N TRP A 169 -0.13 11.39 9.43
CA TRP A 169 0.95 10.85 10.28
C TRP A 169 1.37 11.78 11.41
#